data_a015d15f64e11160718a9468b7aa09db
#
_entry.id   a015d15f64e11160718a9468b7aa09db
#
_cell.length_a   1.000
_cell.length_b   1.000
_cell.length_c   1.000
_cell.angle_alpha   90.00
_cell.angle_beta   90.00
_cell.angle_gamma   90.00
#
_symmetry.space_group_name_H-M   'P 1'
#
loop_
_entity.id
_entity.type
_entity.pdbx_description
1 polymer ?
#
loop_
_entity_poly.entity_id
_entity_poly.type
_entity_poly.pdbx_seq_one_letter_code
_entity_poly.pdbx_strand_id
1 'polypeptide(L)'
;MIKKWIEAMRLRTLPVSVAGVIAGTGCAIMLDSFKAVPALTCLLFAILAQIAANFGNEYYDFRNGIDRKGRAGFRRGVTEGEISPESMKMATFTVLALAAAVGCTMLFYGPWWLVIAGVLIMIFALAYSAGPYPLSHHGLGDLAVVIFFGIIPVSLTCFLQTDSWGGLGIIMPTSVAVGLLAANVLIVNNYRDMEDDAAVGKRTTVVIFGRRFMCIVYLLCGIVGMALMIPVWLRLEFWAYAVPAVFLVIHLNTWLMLRRSTGAGLNPVLGRTAMNLLIFSLLFLMSTLAV
;
A
#
# COMPACT_ATOMS: atom_id res chain seq x y z
N MET A 1 10.63 23.39 -10.86
CA MET A 1 11.36 22.10 -10.91
C MET A 1 10.91 21.14 -9.79
N ILE A 2 10.94 21.53 -8.53
CA ILE A 2 10.59 20.66 -7.36
C ILE A 2 9.15 20.13 -7.42
N LYS A 3 8.17 20.97 -7.79
CA LYS A 3 6.74 20.59 -7.82
C LYS A 3 6.46 19.33 -8.64
N LYS A 4 7.06 19.18 -9.83
CA LYS A 4 6.86 18.03 -10.71
C LYS A 4 7.39 16.72 -10.10
N TRP A 5 8.50 16.77 -9.34
CA TRP A 5 9.00 15.61 -8.61
C TRP A 5 8.13 15.22 -7.42
N ILE A 6 7.59 16.19 -6.68
CA ILE A 6 6.62 15.94 -5.61
C ILE A 6 5.34 15.29 -6.17
N GLU A 7 4.87 15.73 -7.33
CA GLU A 7 3.72 15.10 -8.01
C GLU A 7 4.04 13.66 -8.42
N ALA A 8 5.25 13.39 -8.95
CA ALA A 8 5.69 12.05 -9.33
C ALA A 8 5.86 11.11 -8.12
N MET A 9 6.23 11.62 -6.94
CA MET A 9 6.27 10.85 -5.69
C MET A 9 4.89 10.33 -5.26
N ARG A 10 3.80 10.92 -5.76
CA ARG A 10 2.41 10.54 -5.43
C ARG A 10 2.14 10.50 -3.93
N LEU A 11 2.40 11.59 -3.22
CA LEU A 11 2.26 11.66 -1.75
C LEU A 11 0.92 11.14 -1.23
N ARG A 12 -0.14 11.19 -2.05
CA ARG A 12 -1.48 10.67 -1.69
C ARG A 12 -1.53 9.15 -1.52
N THR A 13 -0.55 8.41 -2.04
CA THR A 13 -0.47 6.95 -1.90
C THR A 13 0.52 6.51 -0.82
N LEU A 14 1.36 7.41 -0.29
CA LEU A 14 2.27 7.10 0.82
C LEU A 14 1.57 6.58 2.09
N PRO A 15 0.36 7.05 2.44
CA PRO A 15 -0.39 6.45 3.55
C PRO A 15 -0.50 4.93 3.48
N VAL A 16 -0.58 4.36 2.26
CA VAL A 16 -0.70 2.91 2.06
C VAL A 16 0.56 2.16 2.50
N SER A 17 1.73 2.70 2.17
CA SER A 17 3.02 2.05 2.51
C SER A 17 3.37 2.15 3.99
N VAL A 18 2.98 3.25 4.66
CA VAL A 18 3.30 3.44 6.09
C VAL A 18 2.30 2.70 7.00
N ALA A 19 1.08 2.48 6.54
CA ALA A 19 0.02 1.84 7.32
C ALA A 19 0.41 0.45 7.82
N GLY A 20 1.04 -0.38 6.97
CA GLY A 20 1.50 -1.71 7.33
C GLY A 20 2.58 -1.68 8.42
N VAL A 21 3.51 -0.73 8.35
CA VAL A 21 4.57 -0.55 9.36
C VAL A 21 3.97 -0.09 10.70
N ILE A 22 3.02 0.84 10.66
CA ILE A 22 2.32 1.32 11.86
C ILE A 22 1.57 0.17 12.53
N ALA A 23 0.83 -0.63 11.76
CA ALA A 23 0.09 -1.78 12.29
C ALA A 23 1.03 -2.87 12.82
N GLY A 24 2.15 -3.15 12.12
CA GLY A 24 3.17 -4.10 12.58
C GLY A 24 3.84 -3.66 13.89
N THR A 25 4.03 -2.36 14.08
CA THR A 25 4.50 -1.80 15.36
C THR A 25 3.46 -1.98 16.45
N GLY A 26 2.16 -1.80 16.15
CA GLY A 26 1.08 -2.13 17.10
C GLY A 26 1.10 -3.60 17.52
N CYS A 27 1.31 -4.51 16.55
CA CYS A 27 1.49 -5.94 16.87
C CYS A 27 2.68 -6.19 17.81
N ALA A 28 3.81 -5.51 17.59
CA ALA A 28 5.00 -5.65 18.44
C ALA A 28 4.76 -5.14 19.87
N ILE A 29 4.00 -4.03 20.03
CA ILE A 29 3.62 -3.52 21.35
C ILE A 29 2.75 -4.53 22.09
N MET A 30 1.76 -5.15 21.42
CA MET A 30 0.93 -6.21 22.01
C MET A 30 1.72 -7.46 22.43
N LEU A 31 2.97 -7.58 21.99
CA LEU A 31 3.91 -8.65 22.32
C LEU A 31 5.04 -8.13 23.24
N ASP A 32 4.84 -7.01 23.92
CA ASP A 32 5.78 -6.39 24.87
C ASP A 32 7.19 -6.14 24.29
N SER A 33 7.28 -5.83 22.99
CA SER A 33 8.57 -5.82 22.26
C SER A 33 8.81 -4.58 21.40
N PHE A 34 8.34 -3.40 21.80
CA PHE A 34 8.54 -2.17 21.03
C PHE A 34 10.03 -1.78 20.96
N LYS A 35 10.52 -1.58 19.74
CA LYS A 35 11.85 -1.05 19.45
C LYS A 35 11.77 0.08 18.42
N ALA A 36 11.99 1.33 18.85
CA ALA A 36 11.80 2.52 18.03
C ALA A 36 12.70 2.54 16.78
N VAL A 37 13.98 2.15 16.89
CA VAL A 37 14.91 2.20 15.75
C VAL A 37 14.50 1.24 14.64
N PRO A 38 14.25 -0.06 14.87
CA PRO A 38 13.70 -0.95 13.86
C PRO A 38 12.39 -0.45 13.24
N ALA A 39 11.45 0.08 14.06
CA ALA A 39 10.19 0.63 13.56
C ALA A 39 10.41 1.80 12.58
N LEU A 40 11.25 2.76 12.94
CA LEU A 40 11.58 3.92 12.09
C LEU A 40 12.35 3.52 10.83
N THR A 41 13.23 2.52 10.92
CA THR A 41 13.98 1.99 9.77
C THR A 41 13.01 1.32 8.78
N CYS A 42 12.06 0.49 9.26
CA CYS A 42 11.00 -0.08 8.43
C CYS A 42 10.16 1.01 7.77
N LEU A 43 9.81 2.07 8.51
CA LEU A 43 9.02 3.18 7.99
C LEU A 43 9.75 3.90 6.86
N LEU A 44 11.02 4.22 7.06
CA LEU A 44 11.84 4.89 6.03
C LEU A 44 12.01 4.00 4.80
N PHE A 45 12.28 2.69 4.99
CA PHE A 45 12.36 1.72 3.90
C PHE A 45 11.05 1.68 3.10
N ALA A 46 9.90 1.57 3.76
CA ALA A 46 8.59 1.50 3.11
C ALA A 46 8.28 2.77 2.29
N ILE A 47 8.61 3.96 2.81
CA ILE A 47 8.45 5.23 2.10
C ILE A 47 9.34 5.27 0.85
N LEU A 48 10.62 4.92 0.98
CA LEU A 48 11.56 4.93 -0.15
C LEU A 48 11.17 3.91 -1.21
N ALA A 49 10.81 2.68 -0.82
CA ALA A 49 10.35 1.64 -1.73
C ALA A 49 9.09 2.08 -2.51
N GLN A 50 8.14 2.74 -1.83
CA GLN A 50 6.93 3.27 -2.47
C GLN A 50 7.24 4.39 -3.46
N ILE A 51 8.13 5.33 -3.12
CA ILE A 51 8.52 6.40 -4.04
C ILE A 51 9.21 5.79 -5.27
N ALA A 52 10.12 4.84 -5.06
CA ALA A 52 10.78 4.14 -6.17
C ALA A 52 9.79 3.39 -7.07
N ALA A 53 8.80 2.71 -6.49
CA ALA A 53 7.73 2.05 -7.24
C ALA A 53 6.90 3.06 -8.05
N ASN A 54 6.58 4.23 -7.49
CA ASN A 54 5.83 5.27 -8.19
C ASN A 54 6.64 5.84 -9.37
N PHE A 55 7.93 6.08 -9.20
CA PHE A 55 8.82 6.53 -10.29
C PHE A 55 8.99 5.45 -11.35
N GLY A 56 9.20 4.20 -10.94
CA GLY A 56 9.27 3.06 -11.84
C GLY A 56 8.00 2.88 -12.66
N ASN A 57 6.83 2.95 -12.02
CA ASN A 57 5.54 2.87 -12.71
C ASN A 57 5.42 3.96 -13.78
N GLU A 58 5.81 5.20 -13.46
CA GLU A 58 5.74 6.31 -14.41
C GLU A 58 6.68 6.12 -15.60
N TYR A 59 7.91 5.65 -15.34
CA TYR A 59 8.90 5.37 -16.39
C TYR A 59 8.47 4.22 -17.30
N TYR A 60 8.06 3.08 -16.72
CA TYR A 60 7.72 1.89 -17.49
C TYR A 60 6.38 2.01 -18.22
N ASP A 61 5.36 2.64 -17.61
CA ASP A 61 4.08 2.91 -18.25
C ASP A 61 4.25 3.83 -19.46
N PHE A 62 5.10 4.87 -19.35
CA PHE A 62 5.47 5.71 -20.49
C PHE A 62 6.19 4.92 -21.59
N ARG A 63 7.21 4.15 -21.22
CA ARG A 63 8.00 3.36 -22.18
C ARG A 63 7.17 2.31 -22.92
N ASN A 64 6.19 1.74 -22.26
CA ASN A 64 5.28 0.74 -22.81
C ASN A 64 4.08 1.37 -23.56
N GLY A 65 3.99 2.69 -23.66
CA GLY A 65 2.91 3.39 -24.37
C GLY A 65 1.54 3.32 -23.68
N ILE A 66 1.53 3.01 -22.38
CA ILE A 66 0.32 2.85 -21.57
C ILE A 66 -0.22 4.20 -21.14
N ASP A 67 0.66 5.12 -20.77
CA ASP A 67 0.29 6.45 -20.32
C ASP A 67 -0.03 7.38 -21.50
N ARG A 68 -1.17 8.11 -21.38
CA ARG A 68 -1.65 9.09 -22.36
C ARG A 68 -1.87 10.44 -21.70
N LYS A 69 -1.67 11.53 -22.48
CA LYS A 69 -2.06 12.88 -22.04
C LYS A 69 -3.56 12.96 -21.86
N GLY A 70 -4.01 13.69 -20.82
CA GLY A 70 -5.44 13.89 -20.56
C GLY A 70 -6.14 12.77 -19.81
N ARG A 71 -5.41 11.78 -19.31
CA ARG A 71 -5.92 10.72 -18.45
C ARG A 71 -6.55 11.27 -17.16
N ALA A 72 -7.63 10.63 -16.66
CA ALA A 72 -8.34 11.07 -15.45
C ALA A 72 -7.52 10.94 -14.15
N GLY A 73 -6.45 10.14 -14.18
CA GLY A 73 -5.57 9.84 -13.05
C GLY A 73 -4.59 10.96 -12.69
N PHE A 74 -3.57 10.58 -11.92
CA PHE A 74 -2.50 11.51 -11.57
C PHE A 74 -1.74 11.97 -12.82
N ARG A 75 -1.37 13.26 -12.80
CA ARG A 75 -0.52 13.83 -13.83
C ARG A 75 0.82 13.10 -13.87
N ARG A 76 1.32 12.81 -15.07
CA ARG A 76 2.57 12.08 -15.33
C ARG A 76 3.61 13.04 -15.92
N GLY A 77 4.63 13.38 -15.14
CA GLY A 77 5.66 14.31 -15.56
C GLY A 77 6.44 13.86 -16.79
N VAL A 78 6.62 12.52 -16.97
CA VAL A 78 7.28 11.97 -18.16
C VAL A 78 6.37 12.08 -19.38
N THR A 79 5.11 11.70 -19.27
CA THR A 79 4.13 11.76 -20.38
C THR A 79 3.86 13.20 -20.82
N GLU A 80 3.87 14.15 -19.88
CA GLU A 80 3.72 15.58 -20.17
C GLU A 80 4.99 16.22 -20.73
N GLY A 81 6.14 15.51 -20.73
CA GLY A 81 7.43 16.01 -21.19
C GLY A 81 8.13 16.95 -20.20
N GLU A 82 7.69 16.97 -18.94
CA GLU A 82 8.25 17.82 -17.88
C GLU A 82 9.47 17.20 -17.19
N ILE A 83 9.56 15.87 -17.19
CA ILE A 83 10.68 15.08 -16.69
C ILE A 83 11.13 14.17 -17.83
N SER A 84 12.44 14.14 -18.13
CA SER A 84 12.92 13.22 -19.16
C SER A 84 12.82 11.76 -18.67
N PRO A 85 12.56 10.78 -19.56
CA PRO A 85 12.54 9.37 -19.20
C PRO A 85 13.82 8.91 -18.52
N GLU A 86 14.99 9.41 -18.98
CA GLU A 86 16.29 9.10 -18.41
C GLU A 86 16.42 9.60 -16.97
N SER A 87 15.95 10.83 -16.70
CA SER A 87 15.94 11.40 -15.35
C SER A 87 15.02 10.60 -14.42
N MET A 88 13.84 10.19 -14.90
CA MET A 88 12.90 9.37 -14.13
C MET A 88 13.49 7.98 -13.83
N LYS A 89 14.13 7.36 -14.83
CA LYS A 89 14.84 6.09 -14.64
C LYS A 89 15.95 6.21 -13.59
N MET A 90 16.79 7.23 -13.72
CA MET A 90 17.88 7.48 -12.77
C MET A 90 17.33 7.69 -11.34
N ALA A 91 16.31 8.52 -11.19
CA ALA A 91 15.66 8.75 -9.89
C ALA A 91 15.08 7.45 -9.29
N THR A 92 14.46 6.57 -10.11
CA THR A 92 13.97 5.27 -9.67
C THR A 92 15.08 4.44 -9.04
N PHE A 93 16.20 4.26 -9.75
CA PHE A 93 17.30 3.43 -9.24
C PHE A 93 18.05 4.09 -8.09
N THR A 94 18.16 5.43 -8.04
CA THR A 94 18.75 6.16 -6.92
C THR A 94 17.93 5.93 -5.65
N VAL A 95 16.59 6.06 -5.72
CA VAL A 95 15.72 5.85 -4.55
C VAL A 95 15.70 4.38 -4.14
N LEU A 96 15.77 3.43 -5.10
CA LEU A 96 15.95 2.00 -4.78
C LEU A 96 17.26 1.73 -4.06
N ALA A 97 18.36 2.34 -4.49
CA ALA A 97 19.66 2.20 -3.81
C ALA A 97 19.63 2.77 -2.39
N LEU A 98 18.95 3.91 -2.18
CA LEU A 98 18.72 4.46 -0.84
C LEU A 98 17.85 3.53 0.01
N ALA A 99 16.80 2.95 -0.55
CA ALA A 99 15.98 1.95 0.14
C ALA A 99 16.81 0.72 0.52
N ALA A 100 17.67 0.23 -0.39
CA ALA A 100 18.57 -0.89 -0.11
C ALA A 100 19.56 -0.55 1.02
N ALA A 101 20.17 0.63 1.02
CA ALA A 101 21.07 1.09 2.07
C ALA A 101 20.36 1.12 3.44
N VAL A 102 19.14 1.66 3.49
CA VAL A 102 18.31 1.64 4.71
C VAL A 102 17.96 0.19 5.09
N GLY A 103 17.59 -0.66 4.13
CA GLY A 103 17.29 -2.07 4.36
C GLY A 103 18.47 -2.84 4.95
N CYS A 104 19.69 -2.57 4.49
CA CYS A 104 20.91 -3.18 5.04
C CYS A 104 21.14 -2.83 6.53
N THR A 105 20.67 -1.68 7.02
CA THR A 105 20.78 -1.35 8.44
C THR A 105 19.89 -2.25 9.32
N MET A 106 18.87 -2.90 8.77
CA MET A 106 18.02 -3.85 9.49
C MET A 106 18.82 -5.10 9.95
N LEU A 107 19.95 -5.40 9.30
CA LEU A 107 20.85 -6.49 9.71
C LEU A 107 21.45 -6.31 11.11
N PHE A 108 21.44 -5.09 11.64
CA PHE A 108 21.82 -4.86 13.04
C PHE A 108 20.77 -5.34 14.05
N TYR A 109 19.55 -5.62 13.57
CA TYR A 109 18.39 -5.93 14.40
C TYR A 109 17.74 -7.27 14.05
N GLY A 110 18.22 -7.97 13.03
CA GLY A 110 17.63 -9.22 12.59
C GLY A 110 18.56 -10.08 11.73
N PRO A 111 18.14 -11.28 11.36
CA PRO A 111 18.95 -12.25 10.65
C PRO A 111 19.22 -11.86 9.19
N TRP A 112 20.27 -12.44 8.62
CA TRP A 112 20.77 -12.16 7.27
C TRP A 112 19.72 -12.40 6.14
N TRP A 113 18.75 -13.30 6.32
CA TRP A 113 17.72 -13.55 5.31
C TRP A 113 16.81 -12.32 5.04
N LEU A 114 16.82 -11.30 5.91
CA LEU A 114 16.16 -10.02 5.67
C LEU A 114 16.66 -9.33 4.40
N VAL A 115 17.92 -9.56 4.00
CA VAL A 115 18.45 -9.07 2.72
C VAL A 115 17.68 -9.68 1.56
N ILE A 116 17.41 -10.99 1.61
CA ILE A 116 16.63 -11.68 0.57
C ILE A 116 15.23 -11.10 0.52
N ALA A 117 14.58 -10.91 1.67
CA ALA A 117 13.25 -10.29 1.74
C ALA A 117 13.26 -8.87 1.12
N GLY A 118 14.24 -8.04 1.48
CA GLY A 118 14.40 -6.70 0.93
C GLY A 118 14.62 -6.70 -0.60
N VAL A 119 15.48 -7.58 -1.10
CA VAL A 119 15.71 -7.75 -2.55
C VAL A 119 14.43 -8.17 -3.27
N LEU A 120 13.70 -9.15 -2.72
CA LEU A 120 12.42 -9.58 -3.29
C LEU A 120 11.41 -8.43 -3.32
N ILE A 121 11.25 -7.67 -2.24
CA ILE A 121 10.37 -6.49 -2.21
C ILE A 121 10.74 -5.50 -3.32
N MET A 122 12.02 -5.19 -3.50
CA MET A 122 12.47 -4.26 -4.55
C MET A 122 12.24 -4.81 -5.96
N ILE A 123 12.49 -6.12 -6.18
CA ILE A 123 12.18 -6.77 -7.46
C ILE A 123 10.69 -6.67 -7.77
N PHE A 124 9.82 -6.99 -6.81
CA PHE A 124 8.37 -6.93 -7.00
C PHE A 124 7.85 -5.50 -7.15
N ALA A 125 8.46 -4.52 -6.50
CA ALA A 125 8.14 -3.10 -6.68
C ALA A 125 8.32 -2.66 -8.15
N LEU A 126 9.35 -3.17 -8.84
CA LEU A 126 9.55 -2.94 -10.27
C LEU A 126 8.69 -3.86 -11.13
N ALA A 127 8.60 -5.16 -10.81
CA ALA A 127 7.83 -6.15 -11.55
C ALA A 127 6.32 -5.88 -11.58
N TYR A 128 5.84 -4.99 -10.71
CA TYR A 128 4.46 -4.52 -10.74
C TYR A 128 4.10 -3.88 -12.09
N SER A 129 5.01 -3.06 -12.68
CA SER A 129 4.81 -2.38 -13.97
C SER A 129 5.85 -2.75 -15.04
N ALA A 130 6.93 -3.43 -14.67
CA ALA A 130 8.06 -3.75 -15.53
C ALA A 130 8.11 -5.26 -15.86
N GLY A 131 8.87 -5.59 -16.93
CA GLY A 131 9.16 -6.96 -17.33
C GLY A 131 8.16 -7.53 -18.31
N PRO A 132 8.33 -8.82 -18.69
CA PRO A 132 7.50 -9.47 -19.71
C PRO A 132 6.09 -9.80 -19.22
N TYR A 133 5.87 -9.83 -17.90
CA TYR A 133 4.59 -10.16 -17.29
C TYR A 133 4.28 -9.22 -16.11
N PRO A 134 3.97 -7.92 -16.36
CA PRO A 134 3.68 -6.98 -15.29
C PRO A 134 2.45 -7.40 -14.49
N LEU A 135 2.55 -7.48 -13.16
CA LEU A 135 1.47 -7.95 -12.29
C LEU A 135 0.21 -7.08 -12.41
N SER A 136 0.39 -5.77 -12.61
CA SER A 136 -0.70 -4.81 -12.78
C SER A 136 -1.53 -5.04 -14.05
N HIS A 137 -0.99 -5.77 -15.05
CA HIS A 137 -1.67 -6.01 -16.34
C HIS A 137 -2.45 -7.32 -16.40
N HIS A 138 -2.31 -8.20 -15.42
CA HIS A 138 -2.82 -9.57 -15.45
C HIS A 138 -3.81 -9.90 -14.33
N GLY A 139 -4.41 -8.89 -13.70
CA GLY A 139 -5.38 -9.08 -12.62
C GLY A 139 -4.77 -9.50 -11.28
N LEU A 140 -3.43 -9.55 -11.18
CA LEU A 140 -2.72 -9.94 -9.96
C LEU A 140 -2.39 -8.77 -9.04
N GLY A 141 -2.73 -7.53 -9.46
CA GLY A 141 -2.39 -6.32 -8.72
C GLY A 141 -2.96 -6.29 -7.31
N ASP A 142 -4.24 -6.63 -7.14
CA ASP A 142 -4.88 -6.59 -5.82
C ASP A 142 -4.27 -7.61 -4.86
N LEU A 143 -3.97 -8.83 -5.33
CA LEU A 143 -3.27 -9.84 -4.53
C LEU A 143 -1.86 -9.37 -4.15
N ALA A 144 -1.13 -8.80 -5.11
CA ALA A 144 0.19 -8.23 -4.84
C ALA A 144 0.13 -7.14 -3.77
N VAL A 145 -0.90 -6.26 -3.81
CA VAL A 145 -1.10 -5.24 -2.78
C VAL A 145 -1.37 -5.86 -1.41
N VAL A 146 -2.22 -6.88 -1.31
CA VAL A 146 -2.45 -7.59 -0.02
C VAL A 146 -1.13 -8.11 0.55
N ILE A 147 -0.28 -8.70 -0.28
CA ILE A 147 1.00 -9.26 0.15
C ILE A 147 2.00 -8.16 0.52
N PHE A 148 2.24 -7.20 -0.38
CA PHE A 148 3.33 -6.23 -0.25
C PHE A 148 3.00 -4.99 0.59
N PHE A 149 1.72 -4.71 0.87
CA PHE A 149 1.30 -3.60 1.75
C PHE A 149 0.62 -4.07 3.04
N GLY A 150 0.24 -5.36 3.13
CA GLY A 150 -0.32 -5.97 4.33
C GLY A 150 0.64 -6.99 4.94
N ILE A 151 0.70 -8.19 4.34
CA ILE A 151 1.36 -9.35 4.96
C ILE A 151 2.84 -9.06 5.25
N ILE A 152 3.60 -8.62 4.26
CA ILE A 152 5.05 -8.40 4.41
C ILE A 152 5.36 -7.26 5.39
N PRO A 153 4.85 -6.02 5.22
CA PRO A 153 5.24 -4.93 6.09
C PRO A 153 4.78 -5.11 7.52
N VAL A 154 3.58 -5.63 7.77
CA VAL A 154 3.11 -5.90 9.14
C VAL A 154 3.96 -6.97 9.80
N SER A 155 4.16 -8.11 9.12
CA SER A 155 4.88 -9.26 9.69
C SER A 155 6.36 -8.95 9.92
N LEU A 156 7.06 -8.36 8.93
CA LEU A 156 8.48 -8.07 9.06
C LEU A 156 8.76 -6.93 10.06
N THR A 157 7.88 -5.91 10.12
CA THR A 157 8.02 -4.84 11.12
C THR A 157 7.83 -5.38 12.54
N CYS A 158 6.88 -6.27 12.75
CA CYS A 158 6.69 -6.93 14.03
C CYS A 158 7.90 -7.82 14.35
N PHE A 159 8.32 -8.68 13.42
CA PHE A 159 9.45 -9.59 13.58
C PHE A 159 10.75 -8.85 13.98
N LEU A 160 11.09 -7.75 13.28
CA LEU A 160 12.29 -6.96 13.59
C LEU A 160 12.30 -6.35 14.99
N GLN A 161 11.12 -6.15 15.58
CA GLN A 161 10.99 -5.62 16.93
C GLN A 161 10.96 -6.72 17.99
N THR A 162 10.37 -7.88 17.69
CA THR A 162 10.18 -8.99 18.63
C THR A 162 11.27 -10.05 18.55
N ASP A 163 11.97 -10.14 17.41
CA ASP A 163 12.88 -11.23 17.04
C ASP A 163 12.22 -12.62 17.14
N SER A 164 10.89 -12.67 16.89
CA SER A 164 10.08 -13.89 17.07
C SER A 164 8.90 -13.92 16.11
N TRP A 165 8.49 -15.14 15.73
CA TRP A 165 7.23 -15.43 15.02
C TRP A 165 6.13 -15.90 15.98
N GLY A 166 6.30 -15.83 17.29
CA GLY A 166 5.37 -16.34 18.28
C GLY A 166 4.00 -15.65 18.33
N GLY A 167 3.87 -14.46 17.73
CA GLY A 167 2.64 -13.67 17.73
C GLY A 167 1.72 -13.88 16.51
N LEU A 168 1.78 -15.00 15.78
CA LEU A 168 1.03 -15.20 14.53
C LEU A 168 -0.49 -15.01 14.68
N GLY A 169 -1.07 -15.30 15.84
CA GLY A 169 -2.51 -15.07 16.12
C GLY A 169 -2.90 -13.59 16.20
N ILE A 170 -1.93 -12.66 16.28
CA ILE A 170 -2.12 -11.21 16.22
C ILE A 170 -1.64 -10.71 14.85
N ILE A 171 -0.46 -11.16 14.42
CA ILE A 171 0.20 -10.69 13.20
C ILE A 171 -0.62 -11.01 11.96
N MET A 172 -1.08 -12.25 11.78
CA MET A 172 -1.73 -12.67 10.55
C MET A 172 -3.11 -12.02 10.33
N PRO A 173 -4.03 -11.97 11.31
CA PRO A 173 -5.28 -11.23 11.15
C PRO A 173 -5.04 -9.75 10.82
N THR A 174 -4.11 -9.10 11.50
CA THR A 174 -3.77 -7.70 11.27
C THR A 174 -3.17 -7.49 9.88
N SER A 175 -2.25 -8.36 9.46
CA SER A 175 -1.59 -8.32 8.14
C SER A 175 -2.61 -8.43 6.99
N VAL A 176 -3.51 -9.40 7.08
CA VAL A 176 -4.52 -9.62 6.04
C VAL A 176 -5.53 -8.46 6.03
N ALA A 177 -5.98 -7.99 7.20
CA ALA A 177 -6.88 -6.85 7.30
C ALA A 177 -6.26 -5.61 6.64
N VAL A 178 -5.05 -5.21 7.03
CA VAL A 178 -4.34 -4.07 6.43
C VAL A 178 -4.16 -4.25 4.92
N GLY A 179 -3.83 -5.46 4.48
CA GLY A 179 -3.70 -5.80 3.05
C GLY A 179 -4.99 -5.61 2.27
N LEU A 180 -6.13 -6.07 2.80
CA LEU A 180 -7.46 -5.89 2.19
C LEU A 180 -7.83 -4.40 2.10
N LEU A 181 -7.53 -3.63 3.15
CA LEU A 181 -7.77 -2.19 3.15
C LEU A 181 -6.85 -1.47 2.16
N ALA A 182 -5.60 -1.91 1.99
CA ALA A 182 -4.68 -1.39 1.00
C ALA A 182 -5.15 -1.72 -0.44
N ALA A 183 -5.66 -2.94 -0.68
CA ALA A 183 -6.22 -3.33 -1.96
C ALA A 183 -7.40 -2.43 -2.38
N ASN A 184 -8.18 -1.91 -1.44
CA ASN A 184 -9.25 -0.95 -1.73
C ASN A 184 -8.73 0.33 -2.41
N VAL A 185 -7.52 0.78 -2.10
CA VAL A 185 -6.92 1.95 -2.76
C VAL A 185 -6.63 1.63 -4.23
N LEU A 186 -6.12 0.42 -4.51
CA LEU A 186 -5.90 -0.04 -5.88
C LEU A 186 -7.22 -0.24 -6.63
N ILE A 187 -8.24 -0.80 -5.97
CA ILE A 187 -9.60 -0.95 -6.56
C ILE A 187 -10.11 0.41 -7.02
N VAL A 188 -10.04 1.46 -6.19
CA VAL A 188 -10.49 2.82 -6.59
C VAL A 188 -9.68 3.36 -7.76
N ASN A 189 -8.37 3.14 -7.76
CA ASN A 189 -7.50 3.55 -8.87
C ASN A 189 -7.90 2.88 -10.18
N ASN A 190 -8.05 1.56 -10.18
CA ASN A 190 -8.44 0.77 -11.34
C ASN A 190 -9.91 1.07 -11.77
N TYR A 191 -10.78 1.36 -10.80
CA TYR A 191 -12.18 1.76 -11.04
C TYR A 191 -12.27 3.08 -11.82
N ARG A 192 -11.39 4.04 -11.50
CA ARG A 192 -11.26 5.31 -12.22
C ARG A 192 -10.76 5.10 -13.64
N ASP A 193 -9.75 4.26 -13.79
CA ASP A 193 -8.95 4.11 -15.01
C ASP A 193 -9.44 2.98 -15.92
N MET A 194 -10.61 2.37 -15.63
CA MET A 194 -11.10 1.15 -16.29
C MET A 194 -11.12 1.24 -17.82
N GLU A 195 -11.64 2.34 -18.39
CA GLU A 195 -11.73 2.53 -19.84
C GLU A 195 -10.34 2.71 -20.49
N ASP A 196 -9.46 3.49 -19.84
CA ASP A 196 -8.09 3.71 -20.30
C ASP A 196 -7.28 2.42 -20.24
N ASP A 197 -7.41 1.65 -19.15
CA ASP A 197 -6.73 0.37 -18.96
C ASP A 197 -7.21 -0.67 -20.00
N ALA A 198 -8.51 -0.77 -20.24
CA ALA A 198 -9.07 -1.66 -21.26
C ALA A 198 -8.59 -1.29 -22.68
N ALA A 199 -8.51 -0.01 -23.01
CA ALA A 199 -8.09 0.48 -24.32
C ALA A 199 -6.62 0.13 -24.67
N VAL A 200 -5.76 -0.08 -23.64
CA VAL A 200 -4.35 -0.49 -23.83
C VAL A 200 -4.14 -1.98 -23.54
N GLY A 201 -5.21 -2.75 -23.40
CA GLY A 201 -5.13 -4.21 -23.16
C GLY A 201 -4.74 -4.59 -21.72
N LYS A 202 -4.73 -3.67 -20.78
CA LYS A 202 -4.42 -3.93 -19.38
C LYS A 202 -5.62 -4.56 -18.68
N ARG A 203 -5.47 -5.77 -18.19
CA ARG A 203 -6.52 -6.59 -17.58
C ARG A 203 -6.49 -6.48 -16.07
N THR A 204 -6.86 -5.33 -15.52
CA THR A 204 -7.05 -5.18 -14.07
C THR A 204 -8.30 -5.95 -13.61
N THR A 205 -8.44 -6.20 -12.31
CA THR A 205 -9.63 -6.86 -11.74
C THR A 205 -10.91 -6.10 -12.08
N VAL A 206 -10.86 -4.76 -12.13
CA VAL A 206 -12.03 -3.94 -12.51
C VAL A 206 -12.37 -4.10 -13.99
N VAL A 207 -11.37 -4.24 -14.86
CA VAL A 207 -11.60 -4.54 -16.29
C VAL A 207 -12.17 -5.94 -16.47
N ILE A 208 -11.72 -6.93 -15.69
CA ILE A 208 -12.15 -8.33 -15.80
C ILE A 208 -13.57 -8.52 -15.24
N PHE A 209 -13.85 -8.02 -14.03
CA PHE A 209 -15.07 -8.31 -13.29
C PHE A 209 -16.12 -7.18 -13.35
N GLY A 210 -15.73 -6.01 -13.85
CA GLY A 210 -16.58 -4.83 -13.97
C GLY A 210 -16.73 -4.05 -12.67
N ARG A 211 -17.10 -2.77 -12.83
CA ARG A 211 -17.25 -1.81 -11.72
C ARG A 211 -18.24 -2.24 -10.65
N ARG A 212 -19.39 -2.84 -11.04
CA ARG A 212 -20.42 -3.24 -10.07
C ARG A 212 -19.91 -4.28 -9.09
N PHE A 213 -19.26 -5.32 -9.60
CA PHE A 213 -18.68 -6.37 -8.76
C PHE A 213 -17.57 -5.83 -7.87
N MET A 214 -16.61 -5.09 -8.43
CA MET A 214 -15.48 -4.55 -7.66
C MET A 214 -15.89 -3.50 -6.64
N CYS A 215 -17.01 -2.80 -6.84
CA CYS A 215 -17.58 -1.92 -5.82
C CYS A 215 -18.11 -2.71 -4.61
N ILE A 216 -18.65 -3.92 -4.82
CA ILE A 216 -19.05 -4.82 -3.73
C ILE A 216 -17.80 -5.38 -3.05
N VAL A 217 -16.79 -5.80 -3.81
CA VAL A 217 -15.50 -6.25 -3.26
C VAL A 217 -14.87 -5.18 -2.37
N TYR A 218 -14.87 -3.93 -2.80
CA TYR A 218 -14.40 -2.80 -1.98
C TYR A 218 -15.09 -2.77 -0.61
N LEU A 219 -16.41 -2.86 -0.56
CA LEU A 219 -17.17 -2.87 0.70
C LEU A 219 -16.80 -4.08 1.55
N LEU A 220 -16.78 -5.27 0.93
CA LEU A 220 -16.47 -6.52 1.63
C LEU A 220 -15.06 -6.55 2.20
N CYS A 221 -14.06 -5.99 1.52
CA CYS A 221 -12.69 -5.90 2.04
C CYS A 221 -12.64 -5.18 3.39
N GLY A 222 -13.39 -4.10 3.56
CA GLY A 222 -13.46 -3.40 4.85
C GLY A 222 -14.16 -4.23 5.94
N ILE A 223 -15.29 -4.84 5.62
CA ILE A 223 -16.07 -5.65 6.57
C ILE A 223 -15.26 -6.90 6.98
N VAL A 224 -14.74 -7.64 6.02
CA VAL A 224 -13.94 -8.85 6.25
C VAL A 224 -12.65 -8.51 7.00
N GLY A 225 -11.97 -7.40 6.66
CA GLY A 225 -10.80 -6.94 7.39
C GLY A 225 -11.08 -6.72 8.86
N MET A 226 -12.19 -6.06 9.21
CA MET A 226 -12.58 -5.85 10.60
C MET A 226 -12.98 -7.16 11.30
N ALA A 227 -13.67 -8.05 10.59
CA ALA A 227 -14.07 -9.36 11.13
C ALA A 227 -12.85 -10.26 11.41
N LEU A 228 -11.86 -10.28 10.55
CA LEU A 228 -10.62 -11.03 10.74
C LEU A 228 -9.87 -10.59 12.01
N MET A 229 -9.98 -9.32 12.38
CA MET A 229 -9.31 -8.77 13.56
C MET A 229 -10.09 -9.00 14.88
N ILE A 230 -11.25 -9.64 14.88
CA ILE A 230 -12.00 -9.93 16.11
C ILE A 230 -11.12 -10.60 17.20
N PRO A 231 -10.29 -11.62 16.90
CA PRO A 231 -9.42 -12.23 17.90
C PRO A 231 -8.36 -11.28 18.47
N VAL A 232 -8.01 -10.22 17.70
CA VAL A 232 -7.06 -9.19 18.13
C VAL A 232 -7.75 -8.18 19.05
N TRP A 233 -8.95 -7.70 18.65
CA TRP A 233 -9.74 -6.76 19.48
C TRP A 233 -10.08 -7.34 20.85
N LEU A 234 -10.41 -8.63 20.94
CA LEU A 234 -10.73 -9.31 22.21
C LEU A 234 -9.55 -9.37 23.20
N ARG A 235 -8.34 -9.03 22.79
CA ARG A 235 -7.14 -8.95 23.64
C ARG A 235 -6.82 -7.53 24.10
N LEU A 236 -7.56 -6.54 23.62
CA LEU A 236 -7.38 -5.13 23.91
C LEU A 236 -8.45 -4.66 24.91
N GLU A 237 -8.21 -3.49 25.50
CA GLU A 237 -9.17 -2.82 26.37
C GLU A 237 -10.50 -2.56 25.64
N PHE A 238 -11.60 -2.54 26.38
CA PHE A 238 -12.95 -2.46 25.82
C PHE A 238 -13.18 -1.24 24.92
N TRP A 239 -12.53 -0.13 25.15
CA TRP A 239 -12.65 1.07 24.32
C TRP A 239 -12.05 0.89 22.93
N ALA A 240 -11.11 -0.05 22.75
CA ALA A 240 -10.54 -0.38 21.44
C ALA A 240 -11.59 -0.92 20.46
N TYR A 241 -12.73 -1.44 20.97
CA TYR A 241 -13.85 -1.88 20.12
C TYR A 241 -14.52 -0.73 19.36
N ALA A 242 -14.27 0.52 19.75
CA ALA A 242 -14.68 1.68 18.98
C ALA A 242 -13.93 1.80 17.64
N VAL A 243 -12.69 1.28 17.55
CA VAL A 243 -11.85 1.42 16.35
C VAL A 243 -12.48 0.76 15.12
N PRO A 244 -12.87 -0.53 15.12
CA PRO A 244 -13.55 -1.14 13.99
C PRO A 244 -14.89 -0.46 13.67
N ALA A 245 -15.64 0.01 14.68
CA ALA A 245 -16.91 0.71 14.47
C ALA A 245 -16.68 2.05 13.74
N VAL A 246 -15.75 2.87 14.21
CA VAL A 246 -15.37 4.14 13.57
C VAL A 246 -14.88 3.88 12.15
N PHE A 247 -14.00 2.89 11.97
CA PHE A 247 -13.51 2.54 10.66
C PHE A 247 -14.64 2.16 9.70
N LEU A 248 -15.57 1.31 10.11
CA LEU A 248 -16.69 0.88 9.25
C LEU A 248 -17.58 2.05 8.86
N VAL A 249 -17.80 3.03 9.73
CA VAL A 249 -18.57 4.24 9.40
C VAL A 249 -17.87 5.07 8.30
N ILE A 250 -16.58 5.34 8.46
CA ILE A 250 -15.83 6.10 7.44
C ILE A 250 -15.66 5.31 6.14
N HIS A 251 -15.50 4.00 6.23
CA HIS A 251 -15.42 3.10 5.09
C HIS A 251 -16.72 3.06 4.30
N LEU A 252 -17.86 2.88 4.96
CA LEU A 252 -19.19 2.91 4.34
C LEU A 252 -19.46 4.26 3.64
N ASN A 253 -19.10 5.37 4.29
CA ASN A 253 -19.24 6.71 3.69
C ASN A 253 -18.40 6.82 2.41
N THR A 254 -17.15 6.34 2.43
CA THR A 254 -16.27 6.35 1.25
C THR A 254 -16.78 5.41 0.15
N TRP A 255 -17.35 4.27 0.50
CA TRP A 255 -18.01 3.37 -0.45
C TRP A 255 -19.23 4.02 -1.12
N LEU A 256 -20.05 4.77 -0.37
CA LEU A 256 -21.17 5.53 -0.95
C LEU A 256 -20.69 6.60 -1.93
N MET A 257 -19.54 7.25 -1.63
CA MET A 257 -18.90 8.19 -2.56
C MET A 257 -18.39 7.48 -3.82
N LEU A 258 -17.76 6.30 -3.69
CA LEU A 258 -17.29 5.48 -4.82
C LEU A 258 -18.43 5.18 -5.79
N ARG A 259 -19.60 4.80 -5.26
CA ARG A 259 -20.79 4.48 -6.08
C ARG A 259 -21.36 5.66 -6.88
N ARG A 260 -21.13 6.89 -6.39
CA ARG A 260 -21.70 8.12 -6.97
C ARG A 260 -20.71 8.88 -7.84
N SER A 261 -19.42 8.51 -7.81
CA SER A 261 -18.36 9.23 -8.49
C SER A 261 -17.94 8.54 -9.78
N THR A 262 -17.55 9.32 -10.79
CA THR A 262 -17.03 8.85 -12.07
C THR A 262 -15.83 9.70 -12.51
N GLY A 263 -14.95 9.15 -13.35
CA GLY A 263 -13.80 9.84 -13.92
C GLY A 263 -12.92 10.56 -12.87
N ALA A 264 -12.60 11.80 -13.09
CA ALA A 264 -11.76 12.61 -12.20
C ALA A 264 -12.37 12.82 -10.79
N GLY A 265 -13.70 12.69 -10.63
CA GLY A 265 -14.39 12.70 -9.34
C GLY A 265 -13.97 11.56 -8.39
N LEU A 266 -13.30 10.53 -8.91
CA LEU A 266 -12.75 9.42 -8.12
C LEU A 266 -11.40 9.77 -7.45
N ASN A 267 -10.72 10.85 -7.85
CA ASN A 267 -9.46 11.25 -7.23
C ASN A 267 -9.58 11.59 -5.72
N PRO A 268 -10.63 12.32 -5.26
CA PRO A 268 -10.88 12.50 -3.84
C PRO A 268 -11.22 11.19 -3.12
N VAL A 269 -11.95 10.26 -3.76
CA VAL A 269 -12.29 8.96 -3.18
C VAL A 269 -11.04 8.12 -2.94
N LEU A 270 -10.10 8.12 -3.89
CA LEU A 270 -8.80 7.44 -3.76
C LEU A 270 -8.02 7.99 -2.56
N GLY A 271 -7.89 9.32 -2.45
CA GLY A 271 -7.21 9.94 -1.32
C GLY A 271 -7.87 9.63 0.03
N ARG A 272 -9.22 9.63 0.07
CA ARG A 272 -9.98 9.22 1.26
C ARG A 272 -9.75 7.77 1.64
N THR A 273 -9.77 6.86 0.67
CA THR A 273 -9.52 5.43 0.92
C THR A 273 -8.14 5.21 1.52
N ALA A 274 -7.11 5.87 0.98
CA ALA A 274 -5.75 5.80 1.54
C ALA A 274 -5.67 6.39 2.96
N MET A 275 -6.38 7.50 3.21
CA MET A 275 -6.43 8.12 4.52
C MET A 275 -7.20 7.26 5.55
N ASN A 276 -8.29 6.59 5.14
CA ASN A 276 -9.03 5.68 6.00
C ASN A 276 -8.15 4.53 6.50
N LEU A 277 -7.30 3.97 5.63
CA LEU A 277 -6.33 2.95 6.01
C LEU A 277 -5.30 3.49 7.01
N LEU A 278 -4.77 4.68 6.78
CA LEU A 278 -3.83 5.32 7.71
C LEU A 278 -4.48 5.59 9.07
N ILE A 279 -5.67 6.16 9.09
CA ILE A 279 -6.44 6.43 10.33
C ILE A 279 -6.68 5.11 11.07
N PHE A 280 -7.10 4.06 10.39
CA PHE A 280 -7.27 2.73 10.97
C PHE A 280 -5.99 2.24 11.65
N SER A 281 -4.85 2.30 10.94
CA SER A 281 -3.57 1.82 11.48
C SER A 281 -3.07 2.65 12.66
N LEU A 282 -3.29 3.96 12.65
CA LEU A 282 -2.97 4.85 13.78
C LEU A 282 -3.86 4.57 14.99
N LEU A 283 -5.18 4.42 14.78
CA LEU A 283 -6.10 4.09 15.85
C LEU A 283 -5.82 2.70 16.45
N PHE A 284 -5.46 1.73 15.61
CA PHE A 284 -5.01 0.42 16.06
C PHE A 284 -3.75 0.55 16.92
N LEU A 285 -2.71 1.26 16.43
CA LEU A 285 -1.49 1.50 17.20
C LEU A 285 -1.81 2.16 18.55
N MET A 286 -2.63 3.21 18.56
CA MET A 286 -3.03 3.87 19.81
C MET A 286 -3.74 2.92 20.78
N SER A 287 -4.58 2.02 20.25
CA SER A 287 -5.29 1.04 21.09
C SER A 287 -4.36 0.01 21.74
N THR A 288 -3.17 -0.22 21.16
CA THR A 288 -2.18 -1.14 21.73
C THR A 288 -1.28 -0.50 22.80
N LEU A 289 -1.26 0.82 22.94
CA LEU A 289 -0.46 1.53 23.95
C LEU A 289 -1.05 1.44 25.37
N ALA A 290 -2.28 0.97 25.50
CA ALA A 290 -3.00 0.87 26.78
C ALA A 290 -3.10 -0.56 27.30
N VAL A 291 -2.38 -1.50 26.69
CA VAL A 291 -2.33 -2.92 27.10
C VAL A 291 -1.28 -3.20 28.16
#